data_0284e5402af5aa9b356d5e93e209afde
#
_entry.id   0284e5402af5aa9b356d5e93e209afde
#
_cell.length_a   1.000
_cell.length_b   1.000
_cell.length_c   1.000
_cell.angle_alpha   90.00
_cell.angle_beta   90.00
_cell.angle_gamma   90.00
#
_symmetry.space_group_name_H-M   'P 1'
#
loop_
_entity.id
_entity.type
_entity.pdbx_description
1 polymer ?
#
loop_
_entity_poly.entity_id
_entity_poly.type
_entity_poly.pdbx_seq_one_letter_code
_entity_poly.pdbx_strand_id
1 'polypeptide(L)'
;MLKLMDCTLRDGANVVGKGFDAEITDITLDILTKACVDYIEFGNAGGIGAYEVAGFTNALTDDEYLKLVQPYLGKGNIGMFLNATRYRPGNDVPKAAKAGLSFLRVGCEAGRGEIAAAPIREIKANGMKAFYSAMKAYLLPPDQLAEEALMLEKAGLDEYTIMDSAGCMMPEQVAEYTKALVKVLHIPVAFHCHNNLGLSAANALAAYQNGAQILDCGLMGMARSAGNLATEVCTALMQKYGEFRHVDFYGMLNGINDRLLPAMEAHNFHDPITPFDLILGVSGAHSSFGKTFKKVAAEQNVSVYQLIVEVSKIDRRKPTEELMRTVAQTLPKQNG
;
A
#
# COMPACT_ATOMS: atom_id res chain seq x y z
N MET A 1 -17.10 -4.68 -13.75
CA MET A 1 -17.56 -4.15 -12.44
C MET A 1 -16.32 -3.86 -11.61
N LEU A 2 -16.18 -2.63 -11.16
CA LEU A 2 -15.07 -2.18 -10.32
C LEU A 2 -15.15 -2.86 -8.94
N LYS A 3 -13.99 -3.22 -8.38
CA LYS A 3 -13.83 -3.85 -7.06
C LYS A 3 -13.12 -2.91 -6.10
N LEU A 4 -13.50 -2.95 -4.83
CA LEU A 4 -12.89 -2.20 -3.74
C LEU A 4 -11.97 -3.13 -2.95
N MET A 5 -10.70 -2.75 -2.82
CA MET A 5 -9.78 -3.36 -1.89
C MET A 5 -9.50 -2.39 -0.74
N ASP A 6 -9.49 -2.91 0.48
CA ASP A 6 -9.08 -2.15 1.65
C ASP A 6 -7.82 -2.76 2.26
N CYS A 7 -6.81 -1.93 2.48
CA CYS A 7 -5.53 -2.30 3.09
C CYS A 7 -5.28 -1.59 4.43
N THR A 8 -6.33 -1.13 5.10
CA THR A 8 -6.22 -0.49 6.43
C THR A 8 -5.39 -1.34 7.38
N LEU A 9 -5.75 -2.61 7.51
CA LEU A 9 -5.12 -3.52 8.47
C LEU A 9 -3.72 -3.98 8.07
N ARG A 10 -3.23 -3.60 6.88
CA ARG A 10 -1.86 -3.87 6.45
C ARG A 10 -1.06 -2.58 6.33
N ASP A 11 -1.37 -1.72 5.36
CA ASP A 11 -0.61 -0.49 5.13
C ASP A 11 -0.95 0.58 6.16
N GLY A 12 -2.22 0.65 6.54
CA GLY A 12 -2.70 1.50 7.63
C GLY A 12 -2.01 1.23 8.96
N ALA A 13 -1.58 0.00 9.23
CA ALA A 13 -0.88 -0.35 10.44
C ALA A 13 0.45 0.41 10.67
N ASN A 14 0.96 1.09 9.64
CA ASN A 14 2.11 1.98 9.80
C ASN A 14 1.83 3.21 10.68
N VAL A 15 0.58 3.61 10.90
CA VAL A 15 0.23 4.75 11.78
C VAL A 15 0.47 4.45 13.25
N VAL A 16 0.38 3.18 13.64
CA VAL A 16 0.64 2.70 15.02
C VAL A 16 1.96 1.95 15.16
N GLY A 17 2.78 1.96 14.14
CA GLY A 17 4.08 1.27 14.14
C GLY A 17 4.18 0.20 13.08
N LYS A 18 3.74 -1.04 13.30
CA LYS A 18 3.83 -2.15 12.33
C LYS A 18 2.60 -3.06 12.31
N GLY A 19 1.72 -2.95 13.27
CA GLY A 19 0.51 -3.75 13.36
C GLY A 19 -0.48 -3.15 14.34
N PHE A 20 -1.76 -3.32 14.04
CA PHE A 20 -2.82 -3.02 14.99
C PHE A 20 -2.93 -4.13 16.02
N ASP A 21 -3.42 -3.78 17.19
CA ASP A 21 -3.80 -4.74 18.22
C ASP A 21 -5.07 -5.52 17.83
N ALA A 22 -5.48 -6.42 18.71
CA ALA A 22 -6.63 -7.28 18.49
C ALA A 22 -7.95 -6.49 18.40
N GLU A 23 -8.10 -5.45 19.21
CA GLU A 23 -9.33 -4.66 19.27
C GLU A 23 -9.56 -3.87 17.98
N ILE A 24 -8.56 -3.11 17.54
CA ILE A 24 -8.64 -2.33 16.29
C ILE A 24 -8.78 -3.26 15.09
N THR A 25 -8.08 -4.40 15.10
CA THR A 25 -8.17 -5.40 14.04
C THR A 25 -9.59 -5.96 13.93
N ASP A 26 -10.21 -6.32 15.06
CA ASP A 26 -11.58 -6.85 15.09
C ASP A 26 -12.61 -5.80 14.66
N ILE A 27 -12.53 -4.58 15.18
CA ILE A 27 -13.40 -3.46 14.81
C ILE A 27 -13.34 -3.23 13.30
N THR A 28 -12.14 -3.19 12.73
CA THR A 28 -11.93 -2.91 11.29
C THR A 28 -12.45 -4.04 10.42
N LEU A 29 -12.17 -5.30 10.75
CA LEU A 29 -12.70 -6.46 10.03
C LEU A 29 -14.23 -6.50 10.06
N ASP A 30 -14.84 -6.17 11.20
CA ASP A 30 -16.30 -6.11 11.34
C ASP A 30 -16.91 -5.01 10.46
N ILE A 31 -16.33 -3.81 10.43
CA ILE A 31 -16.77 -2.71 9.57
C ILE A 31 -16.68 -3.12 8.09
N LEU A 32 -15.51 -3.59 7.65
CA LEU A 32 -15.26 -3.86 6.24
C LEU A 32 -16.09 -5.05 5.71
N THR A 33 -16.24 -6.11 6.51
CA THR A 33 -17.04 -7.27 6.10
C THR A 33 -18.54 -6.96 6.08
N LYS A 34 -19.06 -6.20 7.05
CA LYS A 34 -20.45 -5.74 7.05
C LYS A 34 -20.74 -4.76 5.92
N ALA A 35 -19.77 -3.91 5.59
CA ALA A 35 -19.86 -3.00 4.45
C ALA A 35 -19.75 -3.70 3.09
N CYS A 36 -19.52 -5.01 3.05
CA CYS A 36 -19.38 -5.80 1.82
C CYS A 36 -18.20 -5.32 0.93
N VAL A 37 -17.08 -4.93 1.52
CA VAL A 37 -15.84 -4.63 0.79
C VAL A 37 -15.34 -5.89 0.09
N ASP A 38 -14.98 -5.78 -1.21
CA ASP A 38 -14.68 -6.94 -2.05
C ASP A 38 -13.41 -7.68 -1.63
N TYR A 39 -12.35 -6.95 -1.28
CA TYR A 39 -11.07 -7.50 -0.83
C TYR A 39 -10.58 -6.77 0.43
N ILE A 40 -10.11 -7.53 1.40
CA ILE A 40 -9.57 -6.99 2.66
C ILE A 40 -8.16 -7.55 2.85
N GLU A 41 -7.17 -6.67 2.87
CA GLU A 41 -5.79 -7.01 3.15
C GLU A 41 -5.46 -6.70 4.61
N PHE A 42 -5.06 -7.70 5.39
CA PHE A 42 -4.83 -7.56 6.82
C PHE A 42 -3.48 -8.12 7.27
N GLY A 43 -3.16 -7.98 8.56
CA GLY A 43 -1.95 -8.47 9.19
C GLY A 43 -0.98 -7.36 9.60
N ASN A 44 0.31 -7.64 9.66
CA ASN A 44 1.30 -6.61 9.94
C ASN A 44 1.68 -5.84 8.66
N ALA A 45 2.22 -4.63 8.83
CA ALA A 45 2.58 -3.75 7.71
C ALA A 45 3.62 -4.33 6.74
N GLY A 46 4.41 -5.29 7.18
CA GLY A 46 5.43 -5.96 6.36
C GLY A 46 4.95 -7.19 5.62
N GLY A 47 3.74 -7.67 5.92
CA GLY A 47 3.17 -8.89 5.37
C GLY A 47 3.52 -10.17 6.13
N ILE A 48 2.92 -11.27 5.73
CA ILE A 48 3.13 -12.59 6.38
C ILE A 48 4.62 -12.99 6.33
N GLY A 49 5.12 -13.56 7.41
CA GLY A 49 6.53 -13.90 7.60
C GLY A 49 7.42 -12.74 8.02
N ALA A 50 7.03 -11.49 7.74
CA ALA A 50 7.86 -10.34 8.01
C ALA A 50 8.04 -10.05 9.51
N TYR A 51 7.07 -10.42 10.36
CA TYR A 51 7.21 -10.32 11.82
C TYR A 51 8.42 -11.10 12.31
N GLU A 52 8.53 -12.36 11.94
CA GLU A 52 9.59 -13.27 12.38
C GLU A 52 10.95 -12.93 11.74
N VAL A 53 10.96 -12.45 10.49
CA VAL A 53 12.19 -12.08 9.78
C VAL A 53 12.70 -10.69 10.18
N ALA A 54 11.81 -9.73 10.39
CA ALA A 54 12.17 -8.34 10.69
C ALA A 54 12.11 -7.97 12.19
N GLY A 55 11.57 -8.85 13.03
CA GLY A 55 11.52 -8.65 14.50
C GLY A 55 10.59 -7.52 14.92
N PHE A 56 9.40 -7.43 14.36
CA PHE A 56 8.41 -6.40 14.75
C PHE A 56 7.89 -6.69 16.17
N THR A 57 8.09 -5.75 17.09
CA THR A 57 7.69 -5.92 18.50
C THR A 57 6.36 -5.25 18.85
N ASN A 58 5.84 -4.40 17.97
CA ASN A 58 4.59 -3.64 18.12
C ASN A 58 3.48 -4.13 17.17
N ALA A 59 3.53 -5.37 16.76
CA ALA A 59 2.51 -6.05 15.99
C ALA A 59 2.19 -7.39 16.66
N LEU A 60 0.99 -7.92 16.40
CA LEU A 60 0.70 -9.31 16.70
C LEU A 60 1.51 -10.23 15.79
N THR A 61 1.74 -11.47 16.24
CA THR A 61 2.34 -12.50 15.38
C THR A 61 1.38 -12.88 14.26
N ASP A 62 1.91 -13.48 13.19
CA ASP A 62 1.06 -13.97 12.10
C ASP A 62 0.02 -14.99 12.60
N ASP A 63 0.38 -15.86 13.57
CA ASP A 63 -0.55 -16.84 14.15
C ASP A 63 -1.69 -16.17 14.90
N GLU A 64 -1.43 -15.08 15.61
CA GLU A 64 -2.47 -14.30 16.31
C GLU A 64 -3.40 -13.62 15.31
N TYR A 65 -2.87 -12.98 14.25
CA TYR A 65 -3.69 -12.41 13.18
C TYR A 65 -4.54 -13.46 12.47
N LEU A 66 -3.96 -14.61 12.13
CA LEU A 66 -4.68 -15.70 11.48
C LEU A 66 -5.76 -16.31 12.38
N LYS A 67 -5.61 -16.26 13.69
CA LYS A 67 -6.65 -16.63 14.63
C LYS A 67 -7.77 -15.59 14.71
N LEU A 68 -7.43 -14.30 14.74
CA LEU A 68 -8.41 -13.21 14.81
C LEU A 68 -9.31 -13.16 13.57
N VAL A 69 -8.80 -13.50 12.40
CA VAL A 69 -9.57 -13.42 11.15
C VAL A 69 -10.60 -14.54 10.99
N GLN A 70 -10.47 -15.65 11.76
CA GLN A 70 -11.32 -16.83 11.54
C GLN A 70 -12.84 -16.56 11.54
N PRO A 71 -13.44 -15.70 12.41
CA PRO A 71 -14.86 -15.39 12.39
C PRO A 71 -15.34 -14.65 11.14
N TYR A 72 -14.42 -14.08 10.38
CA TYR A 72 -14.66 -13.23 9.20
C TYR A 72 -14.46 -13.96 7.88
N LEU A 73 -13.80 -15.12 7.88
CA LEU A 73 -13.61 -15.92 6.67
C LEU A 73 -14.96 -16.33 6.07
N GLY A 74 -15.05 -16.25 4.74
CA GLY A 74 -16.31 -16.49 4.00
C GLY A 74 -17.27 -15.30 3.95
N LYS A 75 -16.99 -14.20 4.66
CA LYS A 75 -17.78 -12.95 4.59
C LYS A 75 -17.20 -11.93 3.59
N GLY A 76 -16.11 -12.26 2.93
CA GLY A 76 -15.43 -11.47 1.93
C GLY A 76 -14.15 -12.18 1.47
N ASN A 77 -13.45 -11.62 0.47
CA ASN A 77 -12.13 -12.12 0.09
C ASN A 77 -11.07 -11.49 1.00
N ILE A 78 -10.60 -12.26 1.96
CA ILE A 78 -9.62 -11.81 2.95
C ILE A 78 -8.26 -12.44 2.64
N GLY A 79 -7.21 -11.63 2.66
CA GLY A 79 -5.85 -12.06 2.38
C GLY A 79 -4.80 -11.22 3.09
N MET A 80 -3.54 -11.59 2.91
CA MET A 80 -2.41 -10.90 3.50
C MET A 80 -1.43 -10.44 2.42
N PHE A 81 -0.62 -9.44 2.77
CA PHE A 81 0.54 -9.04 1.98
C PHE A 81 1.69 -10.03 2.21
N LEU A 82 2.52 -10.24 1.20
CA LEU A 82 3.73 -11.06 1.25
C LEU A 82 4.87 -10.28 0.60
N ASN A 83 5.87 -9.86 1.37
CA ASN A 83 7.04 -9.22 0.78
C ASN A 83 7.96 -10.27 0.16
N ALA A 84 8.20 -10.19 -1.17
CA ALA A 84 8.98 -11.18 -1.91
C ALA A 84 10.39 -11.42 -1.36
N THR A 85 10.95 -10.46 -0.62
CA THR A 85 12.30 -10.55 -0.03
C THR A 85 12.31 -10.93 1.45
N ARG A 86 11.14 -11.11 2.09
CA ARG A 86 11.03 -11.29 3.56
C ARG A 86 10.13 -12.43 3.98
N TYR A 87 9.53 -13.17 3.05
CA TYR A 87 8.74 -14.34 3.39
C TYR A 87 9.64 -15.59 3.53
N ARG A 88 9.12 -16.61 4.17
CA ARG A 88 9.79 -17.91 4.36
C ARG A 88 9.19 -18.93 3.39
N PRO A 89 9.88 -19.26 2.29
CA PRO A 89 9.41 -20.25 1.31
C PRO A 89 9.04 -21.58 1.98
N GLY A 90 7.98 -22.22 1.55
CA GLY A 90 7.50 -23.48 2.09
C GLY A 90 6.86 -23.40 3.49
N ASN A 91 6.78 -22.21 4.09
CA ASN A 91 6.21 -21.99 5.41
C ASN A 91 5.00 -21.04 5.35
N ASP A 92 5.23 -19.78 4.92
CA ASP A 92 4.24 -18.71 5.09
C ASP A 92 3.05 -18.87 4.14
N VAL A 93 3.28 -19.31 2.91
CA VAL A 93 2.20 -19.56 1.94
C VAL A 93 1.32 -20.74 2.35
N PRO A 94 1.87 -21.93 2.70
CA PRO A 94 1.05 -23.03 3.25
C PRO A 94 0.32 -22.67 4.55
N LYS A 95 0.94 -21.83 5.43
CA LYS A 95 0.29 -21.34 6.65
C LYS A 95 -0.95 -20.50 6.32
N ALA A 96 -0.86 -19.57 5.38
CA ALA A 96 -1.97 -18.73 4.91
C ALA A 96 -3.10 -19.57 4.28
N ALA A 97 -2.74 -20.52 3.42
CA ALA A 97 -3.70 -21.42 2.78
C ALA A 97 -4.45 -22.28 3.80
N LYS A 98 -3.73 -22.88 4.75
CA LYS A 98 -4.32 -23.68 5.84
C LYS A 98 -5.27 -22.86 6.72
N ALA A 99 -4.97 -21.58 6.90
CA ALA A 99 -5.85 -20.68 7.65
C ALA A 99 -7.12 -20.29 6.88
N GLY A 100 -7.22 -20.60 5.57
CA GLY A 100 -8.40 -20.31 4.74
C GLY A 100 -8.39 -18.95 4.07
N LEU A 101 -7.23 -18.29 3.92
CA LEU A 101 -7.15 -17.02 3.20
C LEU A 101 -7.45 -17.19 1.71
N SER A 102 -8.11 -16.17 1.13
CA SER A 102 -8.52 -16.19 -0.28
C SER A 102 -7.38 -15.82 -1.22
N PHE A 103 -6.46 -14.97 -0.78
CA PHE A 103 -5.35 -14.49 -1.59
C PHE A 103 -4.12 -14.14 -0.76
N LEU A 104 -2.98 -14.10 -1.43
CA LEU A 104 -1.80 -13.37 -0.96
C LEU A 104 -1.38 -12.36 -2.02
N ARG A 105 -1.03 -11.13 -1.60
CA ARG A 105 -0.51 -10.10 -2.49
C ARG A 105 1.00 -9.97 -2.33
N VAL A 106 1.73 -10.38 -3.36
CA VAL A 106 3.19 -10.33 -3.39
C VAL A 106 3.65 -8.90 -3.67
N GLY A 107 4.39 -8.30 -2.77
CA GLY A 107 4.99 -6.98 -2.96
C GLY A 107 6.46 -7.05 -3.33
N CYS A 108 6.82 -6.38 -4.41
CA CYS A 108 8.19 -6.19 -4.84
C CYS A 108 8.39 -4.81 -5.43
N GLU A 109 9.61 -4.31 -5.41
CA GLU A 109 9.96 -3.05 -6.08
C GLU A 109 9.89 -3.23 -7.61
N ALA A 110 9.22 -2.32 -8.30
CA ALA A 110 9.12 -2.31 -9.75
C ALA A 110 10.52 -2.39 -10.40
N GLY A 111 10.65 -3.22 -11.43
CA GLY A 111 11.92 -3.59 -12.06
C GLY A 111 12.65 -4.76 -11.39
N ARG A 112 12.03 -5.39 -10.40
CA ARG A 112 12.56 -6.60 -9.73
C ARG A 112 11.49 -7.71 -9.63
N GLY A 113 10.51 -7.68 -10.53
CA GLY A 113 9.39 -8.63 -10.53
C GLY A 113 9.80 -10.09 -10.67
N GLU A 114 10.98 -10.37 -11.24
CA GLU A 114 11.48 -11.74 -11.40
C GLU A 114 11.56 -12.50 -10.07
N ILE A 115 11.84 -11.82 -8.95
CA ILE A 115 11.86 -12.45 -7.63
C ILE A 115 10.47 -12.78 -7.10
N ALA A 116 9.43 -12.15 -7.61
CA ALA A 116 8.04 -12.41 -7.24
C ALA A 116 7.46 -13.66 -7.93
N ALA A 117 8.07 -14.13 -9.02
CA ALA A 117 7.56 -15.28 -9.78
C ALA A 117 7.54 -16.58 -8.96
N ALA A 118 8.49 -16.79 -8.06
CA ALA A 118 8.54 -17.97 -7.20
C ALA A 118 7.40 -17.98 -6.18
N PRO A 119 7.21 -16.94 -5.33
CA PRO A 119 6.08 -16.90 -4.40
C PRO A 119 4.72 -16.91 -5.11
N ILE A 120 4.57 -16.29 -6.31
CA ILE A 120 3.33 -16.37 -7.08
C ILE A 120 2.98 -17.84 -7.42
N ARG A 121 3.94 -18.61 -7.94
CA ARG A 121 3.74 -20.03 -8.22
C ARG A 121 3.42 -20.83 -6.96
N GLU A 122 4.08 -20.52 -5.83
CA GLU A 122 3.80 -21.19 -4.56
C GLU A 122 2.37 -20.91 -4.08
N ILE A 123 1.89 -19.65 -4.18
CA ILE A 123 0.52 -19.26 -3.83
C ILE A 123 -0.48 -20.02 -4.69
N LYS A 124 -0.26 -20.09 -6.01
CA LYS A 124 -1.12 -20.83 -6.95
C LYS A 124 -1.14 -22.33 -6.64
N ALA A 125 0.00 -22.92 -6.32
CA ALA A 125 0.11 -24.34 -5.95
C ALA A 125 -0.65 -24.67 -4.64
N ASN A 126 -0.86 -23.69 -3.77
CA ASN A 126 -1.63 -23.81 -2.53
C ASN A 126 -3.12 -23.40 -2.70
N GLY A 127 -3.61 -23.20 -3.92
CA GLY A 127 -5.03 -22.95 -4.23
C GLY A 127 -5.55 -21.55 -3.94
N MET A 128 -4.69 -20.59 -3.59
CA MET A 128 -5.05 -19.20 -3.37
C MET A 128 -4.92 -18.37 -4.65
N LYS A 129 -5.54 -17.18 -4.66
CA LYS A 129 -5.25 -16.15 -5.67
C LYS A 129 -3.92 -15.48 -5.37
N ALA A 130 -3.12 -15.27 -6.41
CA ALA A 130 -1.87 -14.52 -6.33
C ALA A 130 -2.08 -13.13 -6.90
N PHE A 131 -2.00 -12.10 -6.04
CA PHE A 131 -1.99 -10.69 -6.42
C PHE A 131 -0.57 -10.15 -6.37
N TYR A 132 -0.32 -9.05 -7.07
CA TYR A 132 1.00 -8.44 -7.08
C TYR A 132 0.93 -6.91 -6.94
N SER A 133 1.83 -6.35 -6.13
CA SER A 133 2.02 -4.91 -5.98
C SER A 133 3.39 -4.48 -6.50
N ALA A 134 3.41 -3.76 -7.61
CA ALA A 134 4.60 -3.10 -8.13
C ALA A 134 4.91 -1.85 -7.29
N MET A 135 5.63 -2.03 -6.20
CA MET A 135 6.02 -0.91 -5.33
C MET A 135 6.89 0.08 -6.09
N LYS A 136 6.60 1.40 -5.92
CA LYS A 136 7.29 2.49 -6.62
C LYS A 136 7.18 2.36 -8.15
N ALA A 137 6.00 2.04 -8.65
CA ALA A 137 5.75 1.81 -10.08
C ALA A 137 6.27 2.96 -10.97
N TYR A 138 6.21 4.20 -10.48
CA TYR A 138 6.70 5.41 -11.15
C TYR A 138 8.22 5.43 -11.43
N LEU A 139 8.99 4.46 -10.94
CA LEU A 139 10.43 4.36 -11.24
C LEU A 139 10.73 3.63 -12.55
N LEU A 140 9.73 2.96 -13.14
CA LEU A 140 9.84 2.35 -14.46
C LEU A 140 8.98 3.12 -15.48
N PRO A 141 9.39 3.18 -16.74
CA PRO A 141 8.49 3.58 -17.83
C PRO A 141 7.30 2.61 -17.95
N PRO A 142 6.13 3.08 -18.44
CA PRO A 142 4.92 2.25 -18.53
C PRO A 142 5.08 0.98 -19.38
N ASP A 143 5.88 1.01 -20.43
CA ASP A 143 6.18 -0.13 -21.30
C ASP A 143 7.00 -1.21 -20.57
N GLN A 144 8.02 -0.81 -19.82
CA GLN A 144 8.82 -1.74 -19.03
C GLN A 144 8.00 -2.35 -17.88
N LEU A 145 7.12 -1.55 -17.24
CA LEU A 145 6.22 -2.07 -16.23
C LEU A 145 5.23 -3.09 -16.83
N ALA A 146 4.77 -2.86 -18.06
CA ALA A 146 3.90 -3.79 -18.78
C ALA A 146 4.63 -5.09 -19.16
N GLU A 147 5.91 -5.04 -19.52
CA GLU A 147 6.73 -6.25 -19.76
C GLU A 147 6.91 -7.07 -18.49
N GLU A 148 7.19 -6.43 -17.34
CA GLU A 148 7.25 -7.10 -16.04
C GLU A 148 5.90 -7.76 -15.70
N ALA A 149 4.80 -7.05 -15.90
CA ALA A 149 3.46 -7.55 -15.62
C ALA A 149 3.11 -8.79 -16.45
N LEU A 150 3.43 -8.79 -17.75
CA LEU A 150 3.25 -9.95 -18.64
C LEU A 150 4.08 -11.17 -18.20
N MET A 151 5.29 -10.96 -17.71
CA MET A 151 6.12 -12.03 -17.17
C MET A 151 5.48 -12.65 -15.93
N LEU A 152 4.90 -11.84 -15.05
CA LEU A 152 4.22 -12.31 -13.84
C LEU A 152 2.85 -12.95 -14.15
N GLU A 153 2.10 -12.46 -15.12
CA GLU A 153 0.87 -13.12 -15.60
C GLU A 153 1.17 -14.55 -16.08
N LYS A 154 2.26 -14.73 -16.84
CA LYS A 154 2.73 -16.08 -17.26
C LYS A 154 3.15 -16.97 -16.09
N ALA A 155 3.55 -16.38 -14.96
CA ALA A 155 3.87 -17.12 -13.74
C ALA A 155 2.61 -17.56 -12.96
N GLY A 156 1.40 -17.12 -13.37
CA GLY A 156 0.13 -17.48 -12.78
C GLY A 156 -0.50 -16.37 -11.93
N LEU A 157 -0.10 -15.12 -12.13
CA LEU A 157 -0.68 -13.97 -11.41
C LEU A 157 -2.18 -13.81 -11.74
N ASP A 158 -2.99 -13.43 -10.75
CA ASP A 158 -4.43 -13.19 -10.90
C ASP A 158 -4.81 -11.70 -10.86
N GLU A 159 -3.90 -10.80 -10.46
CA GLU A 159 -4.12 -9.35 -10.38
C GLU A 159 -2.79 -8.60 -10.30
N TYR A 160 -2.69 -7.43 -10.96
CA TYR A 160 -1.51 -6.57 -10.93
C TYR A 160 -1.85 -5.16 -10.45
N THR A 161 -1.26 -4.73 -9.32
CA THR A 161 -1.43 -3.39 -8.76
C THR A 161 -0.31 -2.43 -9.16
N ILE A 162 -0.66 -1.32 -9.80
CA ILE A 162 0.20 -0.15 -9.95
C ILE A 162 0.25 0.56 -8.60
N MET A 163 1.42 0.64 -7.95
CA MET A 163 1.54 1.27 -6.64
C MET A 163 2.33 2.58 -6.69
N ASP A 164 1.63 3.70 -6.50
CA ASP A 164 2.24 5.00 -6.25
C ASP A 164 2.66 5.13 -4.77
N SER A 165 3.80 4.52 -4.44
CA SER A 165 4.31 4.41 -3.07
C SER A 165 4.77 5.74 -2.45
N ALA A 166 4.87 6.81 -3.24
CA ALA A 166 5.28 8.14 -2.78
C ALA A 166 4.17 9.19 -2.91
N GLY A 167 3.01 8.83 -3.48
CA GLY A 167 1.93 9.77 -3.76
C GLY A 167 2.36 10.90 -4.68
N CYS A 168 3.20 10.60 -5.68
CA CYS A 168 3.86 11.59 -6.56
C CYS A 168 3.38 11.58 -8.00
N MET A 169 2.55 10.62 -8.39
CA MET A 169 2.03 10.54 -9.76
C MET A 169 0.94 11.58 -10.01
N MET A 170 0.97 12.15 -11.21
CA MET A 170 -0.10 13.01 -11.71
C MET A 170 -1.17 12.15 -12.39
N PRO A 171 -2.45 12.62 -12.46
CA PRO A 171 -3.53 11.86 -13.09
C PRO A 171 -3.23 11.41 -14.51
N GLU A 172 -2.55 12.22 -15.29
CA GLU A 172 -2.15 11.90 -16.67
C GLU A 172 -1.15 10.73 -16.71
N GLN A 173 -0.20 10.70 -15.77
CA GLN A 173 0.74 9.59 -15.64
C GLN A 173 0.01 8.31 -15.22
N VAL A 174 -0.90 8.39 -14.25
CA VAL A 174 -1.72 7.23 -13.83
C VAL A 174 -2.52 6.69 -15.01
N ALA A 175 -3.12 7.58 -15.83
CA ALA A 175 -3.85 7.19 -17.02
C ALA A 175 -2.95 6.47 -18.04
N GLU A 176 -1.74 6.94 -18.26
CA GLU A 176 -0.76 6.34 -19.18
C GLU A 176 -0.34 4.93 -18.70
N TYR A 177 0.05 4.80 -17.43
CA TYR A 177 0.44 3.52 -16.83
C TYR A 177 -0.69 2.51 -16.87
N THR A 178 -1.91 2.93 -16.48
CA THR A 178 -3.07 2.06 -16.49
C THR A 178 -3.39 1.55 -17.88
N LYS A 179 -3.41 2.44 -18.89
CA LYS A 179 -3.62 2.06 -20.30
C LYS A 179 -2.57 1.06 -20.81
N ALA A 180 -1.30 1.29 -20.48
CA ALA A 180 -0.23 0.41 -20.91
C ALA A 180 -0.41 -1.02 -20.41
N LEU A 181 -0.79 -1.18 -19.13
CA LEU A 181 -1.01 -2.49 -18.53
C LEU A 181 -2.31 -3.14 -19.03
N VAL A 182 -3.42 -2.40 -19.03
CA VAL A 182 -4.73 -2.90 -19.51
C VAL A 182 -4.68 -3.38 -20.96
N LYS A 183 -3.83 -2.75 -21.78
CA LYS A 183 -3.64 -3.15 -23.19
C LYS A 183 -3.04 -4.54 -23.34
N VAL A 184 -2.20 -4.98 -22.42
CA VAL A 184 -1.40 -6.22 -22.60
C VAL A 184 -1.83 -7.34 -21.66
N LEU A 185 -2.43 -7.04 -20.50
CA LEU A 185 -2.84 -8.02 -19.49
C LEU A 185 -4.25 -8.53 -19.75
N HIS A 186 -4.48 -9.82 -19.43
CA HIS A 186 -5.79 -10.47 -19.42
C HIS A 186 -6.37 -10.56 -18.00
N ILE A 187 -5.58 -10.20 -16.99
CA ILE A 187 -5.96 -10.14 -15.57
C ILE A 187 -6.31 -8.72 -15.16
N PRO A 188 -7.07 -8.52 -14.06
CA PRO A 188 -7.37 -7.20 -13.53
C PRO A 188 -6.12 -6.37 -13.24
N VAL A 189 -6.20 -5.09 -13.61
CA VAL A 189 -5.24 -4.06 -13.18
C VAL A 189 -5.86 -3.31 -12.01
N ALA A 190 -5.11 -3.21 -10.91
CA ALA A 190 -5.46 -2.43 -9.74
C ALA A 190 -4.60 -1.17 -9.61
N PHE A 191 -5.09 -0.20 -8.84
CA PHE A 191 -4.35 1.02 -8.54
C PHE A 191 -4.36 1.32 -7.04
N HIS A 192 -3.18 1.54 -6.48
CA HIS A 192 -2.94 1.97 -5.10
C HIS A 192 -2.11 3.25 -5.08
N CYS A 193 -2.47 4.22 -4.27
CA CYS A 193 -1.69 5.44 -4.14
C CYS A 193 -1.69 6.01 -2.72
N HIS A 194 -0.53 6.58 -2.36
CA HIS A 194 -0.43 7.49 -1.23
C HIS A 194 -0.94 8.89 -1.60
N ASN A 195 -1.27 9.68 -0.58
CA ASN A 195 -1.95 10.98 -0.73
C ASN A 195 -1.00 12.20 -0.56
N ASN A 196 0.30 12.03 -0.80
CA ASN A 196 1.31 13.05 -0.50
C ASN A 196 1.12 14.38 -1.26
N LEU A 197 0.59 14.33 -2.47
CA LEU A 197 0.22 15.52 -3.24
C LEU A 197 -1.26 15.92 -3.10
N GLY A 198 -2.04 15.22 -2.27
CA GLY A 198 -3.48 15.45 -2.16
C GLY A 198 -4.27 15.00 -3.40
N LEU A 199 -3.70 14.16 -4.26
CA LEU A 199 -4.28 13.76 -5.55
C LEU A 199 -4.84 12.33 -5.55
N SER A 200 -4.86 11.63 -4.43
CA SER A 200 -5.23 10.21 -4.39
C SER A 200 -6.59 9.92 -5.01
N ALA A 201 -7.60 10.75 -4.73
CA ALA A 201 -8.93 10.61 -5.32
C ALA A 201 -8.96 10.90 -6.84
N ALA A 202 -8.20 11.92 -7.29
CA ALA A 202 -8.08 12.25 -8.70
C ALA A 202 -7.34 11.14 -9.46
N ASN A 203 -6.29 10.59 -8.86
CA ASN A 203 -5.51 9.48 -9.41
C ASN A 203 -6.33 8.20 -9.51
N ALA A 204 -7.12 7.86 -8.48
CA ALA A 204 -8.03 6.72 -8.53
C ALA A 204 -9.08 6.86 -9.63
N LEU A 205 -9.63 8.07 -9.80
CA LEU A 205 -10.56 8.35 -10.90
C LEU A 205 -9.88 8.20 -12.26
N ALA A 206 -8.65 8.70 -12.42
CA ALA A 206 -7.88 8.53 -13.65
C ALA A 206 -7.60 7.04 -13.95
N ALA A 207 -7.22 6.26 -12.94
CA ALA A 207 -7.04 4.82 -13.08
C ALA A 207 -8.34 4.11 -13.53
N TYR A 208 -9.46 4.37 -12.85
CA TYR A 208 -10.78 3.84 -13.19
C TYR A 208 -11.18 4.16 -14.63
N GLN A 209 -11.08 5.43 -15.02
CA GLN A 209 -11.44 5.90 -16.37
C GLN A 209 -10.56 5.29 -17.48
N ASN A 210 -9.41 4.75 -17.13
CA ASN A 210 -8.48 4.12 -18.08
C ASN A 210 -8.39 2.60 -17.93
N GLY A 211 -9.37 2.00 -17.24
CA GLY A 211 -9.61 0.56 -17.25
C GLY A 211 -9.10 -0.21 -16.03
N ALA A 212 -8.67 0.46 -14.96
CA ALA A 212 -8.42 -0.21 -13.69
C ALA A 212 -9.72 -0.85 -13.17
N GLN A 213 -9.61 -2.06 -12.67
CA GLN A 213 -10.73 -2.88 -12.23
C GLN A 213 -10.78 -3.04 -10.71
N ILE A 214 -9.74 -2.61 -10.00
CA ILE A 214 -9.66 -2.62 -8.55
C ILE A 214 -9.07 -1.29 -8.09
N LEU A 215 -9.66 -0.66 -7.07
CA LEU A 215 -9.11 0.49 -6.37
C LEU A 215 -8.77 0.09 -4.95
N ASP A 216 -7.53 0.39 -4.54
CA ASP A 216 -6.95 0.03 -3.25
C ASP A 216 -6.91 1.24 -2.34
N CYS A 217 -7.50 1.12 -1.16
CA CYS A 217 -7.80 2.21 -0.24
C CYS A 217 -7.49 1.80 1.22
N GLY A 218 -7.68 2.73 2.14
CA GLY A 218 -7.63 2.45 3.58
C GLY A 218 -8.63 3.33 4.33
N LEU A 219 -9.38 2.78 5.30
CA LEU A 219 -10.30 3.58 6.12
C LEU A 219 -9.57 4.77 6.72
N MET A 220 -10.22 5.93 6.70
CA MET A 220 -9.69 7.21 7.19
C MET A 220 -8.34 7.60 6.53
N GLY A 221 -8.02 7.04 5.37
CA GLY A 221 -6.74 7.26 4.70
C GLY A 221 -5.53 6.74 5.47
N MET A 222 -5.71 5.85 6.44
CA MET A 222 -4.62 5.35 7.28
C MET A 222 -3.53 4.68 6.46
N ALA A 223 -2.32 5.21 6.55
CA ALA A 223 -1.08 4.63 6.02
C ALA A 223 0.12 5.44 6.55
N ARG A 224 1.32 5.06 6.12
CA ARG A 224 2.50 5.92 6.37
C ARG A 224 2.41 7.23 5.60
N SER A 225 3.26 8.21 5.98
CA SER A 225 3.40 9.51 5.30
C SER A 225 2.08 10.29 5.34
N ALA A 226 1.57 10.74 4.21
CA ALA A 226 0.30 11.48 4.09
C ALA A 226 -0.92 10.57 3.95
N GLY A 227 -0.79 9.30 4.27
CA GLY A 227 -1.88 8.35 4.16
C GLY A 227 -2.11 7.83 2.74
N ASN A 228 -3.19 7.07 2.59
CA ASN A 228 -3.69 6.51 1.33
C ASN A 228 -4.95 7.26 0.86
N LEU A 229 -5.49 6.84 -0.27
CA LEU A 229 -6.88 7.14 -0.60
C LEU A 229 -7.80 6.57 0.48
N ALA A 230 -8.64 7.41 1.08
CA ALA A 230 -9.59 6.95 2.08
C ALA A 230 -10.68 6.08 1.45
N THR A 231 -11.00 4.93 2.07
CA THR A 231 -11.97 3.95 1.56
C THR A 231 -13.36 4.57 1.44
N GLU A 232 -13.78 5.35 2.43
CA GLU A 232 -15.06 6.07 2.41
C GLU A 232 -15.10 7.16 1.33
N VAL A 233 -13.99 7.85 1.08
CA VAL A 233 -13.89 8.86 0.01
C VAL A 233 -13.95 8.20 -1.36
N CYS A 234 -13.23 7.11 -1.56
CA CYS A 234 -13.27 6.34 -2.80
C CYS A 234 -14.68 5.79 -3.06
N THR A 235 -15.32 5.23 -2.04
CA THR A 235 -16.69 4.72 -2.15
C THR A 235 -17.66 5.81 -2.54
N ALA A 236 -17.64 6.97 -1.86
CA ALA A 236 -18.49 8.10 -2.18
C ALA A 236 -18.28 8.61 -3.61
N LEU A 237 -17.02 8.68 -4.06
CA LEU A 237 -16.67 9.13 -5.40
C LEU A 237 -17.17 8.14 -6.45
N MET A 238 -16.88 6.85 -6.30
CA MET A 238 -17.25 5.84 -7.29
C MET A 238 -18.75 5.57 -7.34
N GLN A 239 -19.49 5.74 -6.25
CA GLN A 239 -20.96 5.69 -6.28
C GLN A 239 -21.57 6.77 -7.17
N LYS A 240 -20.94 7.93 -7.35
CA LYS A 240 -21.37 8.95 -8.34
C LYS A 240 -21.24 8.46 -9.79
N TYR A 241 -20.34 7.51 -10.05
CA TYR A 241 -20.17 6.86 -11.34
C TYR A 241 -20.98 5.55 -11.47
N GLY A 242 -21.78 5.21 -10.45
CA GLY A 242 -22.63 4.02 -10.45
C GLY A 242 -21.91 2.74 -10.05
N GLU A 243 -20.66 2.82 -9.62
CA GLU A 243 -19.88 1.71 -9.09
C GLU A 243 -20.10 1.54 -7.57
N PHE A 244 -19.58 0.47 -6.98
CA PHE A 244 -19.66 0.17 -5.53
C PHE A 244 -21.05 0.24 -4.91
N ARG A 245 -22.12 -0.02 -5.69
CA ARG A 245 -23.51 0.02 -5.19
C ARG A 245 -23.81 -1.08 -4.17
N HIS A 246 -23.01 -2.12 -4.15
CA HIS A 246 -23.10 -3.22 -3.20
C HIS A 246 -22.45 -2.88 -1.85
N VAL A 247 -21.63 -1.82 -1.78
CA VAL A 247 -20.97 -1.40 -0.55
C VAL A 247 -21.95 -0.63 0.33
N ASP A 248 -22.15 -1.10 1.56
CA ASP A 248 -22.92 -0.36 2.58
C ASP A 248 -22.12 0.84 3.08
N PHE A 249 -22.24 1.92 2.31
CA PHE A 249 -21.50 3.16 2.59
C PHE A 249 -21.89 3.77 3.95
N TYR A 250 -23.17 3.83 4.27
CA TYR A 250 -23.63 4.44 5.53
C TYR A 250 -23.29 3.58 6.74
N GLY A 251 -23.37 2.25 6.64
CA GLY A 251 -22.91 1.35 7.69
C GLY A 251 -21.40 1.50 7.93
N MET A 252 -20.63 1.66 6.87
CA MET A 252 -19.18 1.94 6.98
C MET A 252 -18.92 3.27 7.71
N LEU A 253 -19.61 4.37 7.35
CA LEU A 253 -19.44 5.66 8.00
C LEU A 253 -19.80 5.61 9.49
N ASN A 254 -20.90 4.93 9.85
CA ASN A 254 -21.29 4.74 11.24
C ASN A 254 -20.22 3.94 12.00
N GLY A 255 -19.73 2.85 11.41
CA GLY A 255 -18.66 2.03 12.00
C GLY A 255 -17.37 2.82 12.25
N ILE A 256 -16.99 3.68 11.30
CA ILE A 256 -15.83 4.59 11.47
C ILE A 256 -16.10 5.55 12.62
N ASN A 257 -17.23 6.28 12.59
CA ASN A 257 -17.52 7.34 13.56
C ASN A 257 -17.69 6.80 14.99
N ASP A 258 -18.41 5.69 15.15
CA ASP A 258 -18.86 5.21 16.45
C ASP A 258 -17.86 4.28 17.12
N ARG A 259 -16.95 3.66 16.35
CA ARG A 259 -16.05 2.63 16.86
C ARG A 259 -14.58 2.85 16.50
N LEU A 260 -14.26 3.00 15.20
CA LEU A 260 -12.86 3.04 14.76
C LEU A 260 -12.17 4.36 15.14
N LEU A 261 -12.82 5.49 14.89
CA LEU A 261 -12.27 6.80 15.22
C LEU A 261 -11.98 6.94 16.73
N PRO A 262 -12.91 6.62 17.67
CA PRO A 262 -12.61 6.63 19.10
C PRO A 262 -11.46 5.70 19.49
N ALA A 263 -11.37 4.50 18.90
CA ALA A 263 -10.26 3.58 19.16
C ALA A 263 -8.91 4.15 18.68
N MET A 264 -8.90 4.87 17.57
CA MET A 264 -7.69 5.48 17.01
C MET A 264 -7.25 6.77 17.73
N GLU A 265 -8.14 7.45 18.45
CA GLU A 265 -7.78 8.63 19.27
C GLU A 265 -6.71 8.29 20.33
N ALA A 266 -6.74 7.09 20.88
CA ALA A 266 -5.73 6.62 21.84
C ALA A 266 -4.31 6.52 21.22
N HIS A 267 -4.22 6.45 19.89
CA HIS A 267 -2.95 6.39 19.13
C HIS A 267 -2.52 7.74 18.56
N ASN A 268 -3.18 8.85 18.96
CA ASN A 268 -2.94 10.20 18.42
C ASN A 268 -2.96 10.21 16.88
N PHE A 269 -3.89 9.47 16.28
CA PHE A 269 -4.06 9.46 14.84
C PHE A 269 -4.51 10.83 14.36
N HIS A 270 -3.75 11.38 13.43
CA HIS A 270 -4.06 12.63 12.74
C HIS A 270 -3.91 12.37 11.25
N ASP A 271 -4.86 12.85 10.47
CA ASP A 271 -4.88 12.73 9.02
C ASP A 271 -4.56 14.07 8.34
N PRO A 272 -3.33 14.60 8.38
CA PRO A 272 -2.96 15.72 7.55
C PRO A 272 -1.71 15.45 6.71
N ILE A 273 -1.70 16.00 5.52
CA ILE A 273 -0.50 16.18 4.73
C ILE A 273 0.40 17.18 5.45
N THR A 274 1.44 16.71 6.13
CA THR A 274 2.43 17.59 6.75
C THR A 274 3.34 18.24 5.69
N PRO A 275 4.03 19.37 5.99
CA PRO A 275 5.06 19.92 5.08
C PRO A 275 6.12 18.90 4.66
N PHE A 276 6.47 17.98 5.56
CA PHE A 276 7.41 16.90 5.27
C PHE A 276 6.83 15.89 4.28
N ASP A 277 5.56 15.49 4.46
CA ASP A 277 4.87 14.58 3.54
C ASP A 277 4.67 15.19 2.15
N LEU A 278 4.36 16.49 2.10
CA LEU A 278 4.25 17.21 0.85
C LEU A 278 5.56 17.17 0.04
N ILE A 279 6.70 17.39 0.67
CA ILE A 279 8.01 17.35 0.00
C ILE A 279 8.38 15.94 -0.47
N LEU A 280 8.03 14.91 0.29
CA LEU A 280 8.18 13.53 -0.18
C LEU A 280 7.39 13.27 -1.47
N GLY A 281 6.14 13.76 -1.53
CA GLY A 281 5.32 13.67 -2.75
C GLY A 281 5.91 14.45 -3.91
N VAL A 282 6.29 15.72 -3.70
CA VAL A 282 6.88 16.57 -4.73
C VAL A 282 8.15 15.95 -5.33
N SER A 283 9.01 15.37 -4.50
CA SER A 283 10.30 14.80 -4.91
C SER A 283 10.23 13.35 -5.38
N GLY A 284 9.15 12.63 -5.09
CA GLY A 284 9.03 11.19 -5.29
C GLY A 284 9.89 10.36 -4.33
N ALA A 285 10.28 10.93 -3.19
CA ALA A 285 11.05 10.24 -2.17
C ALA A 285 10.15 9.34 -1.32
N HIS A 286 10.59 8.11 -1.07
CA HIS A 286 9.83 7.19 -0.22
C HIS A 286 10.03 7.52 1.28
N SER A 287 8.94 7.49 2.06
CA SER A 287 8.92 7.84 3.49
C SER A 287 9.84 6.97 4.37
N SER A 288 10.24 5.77 3.90
CA SER A 288 11.17 4.90 4.62
C SER A 288 12.55 5.54 4.87
N PHE A 289 12.93 6.54 4.07
CA PHE A 289 14.19 7.29 4.23
C PHE A 289 14.04 8.53 5.10
N GLY A 290 12.81 8.86 5.54
CA GLY A 290 12.50 10.10 6.24
C GLY A 290 13.33 10.34 7.51
N LYS A 291 13.55 9.30 8.31
CA LYS A 291 14.39 9.39 9.52
C LYS A 291 15.83 9.75 9.18
N THR A 292 16.39 9.18 8.12
CA THR A 292 17.75 9.43 7.66
C THR A 292 17.89 10.86 7.12
N PHE A 293 16.91 11.32 6.33
CA PHE A 293 16.87 12.71 5.86
C PHE A 293 16.86 13.72 7.02
N LYS A 294 15.96 13.52 7.99
CA LYS A 294 15.88 14.40 9.18
C LYS A 294 17.18 14.42 9.98
N LYS A 295 17.80 13.25 10.19
CA LYS A 295 19.10 13.11 10.87
C LYS A 295 20.18 13.89 10.14
N VAL A 296 20.39 13.64 8.86
CA VAL A 296 21.45 14.28 8.07
C VAL A 296 21.23 15.78 7.95
N ALA A 297 20.00 16.24 7.74
CA ALA A 297 19.67 17.66 7.67
C ALA A 297 20.03 18.39 8.98
N ALA A 298 19.68 17.81 10.12
CA ALA A 298 20.00 18.37 11.43
C ALA A 298 21.54 18.41 11.68
N GLU A 299 22.24 17.31 11.43
CA GLU A 299 23.69 17.22 11.60
C GLU A 299 24.46 18.19 10.69
N GLN A 300 23.96 18.44 9.50
CA GLN A 300 24.58 19.31 8.50
C GLN A 300 24.05 20.75 8.55
N ASN A 301 23.08 21.05 9.41
CA ASN A 301 22.42 22.35 9.54
C ASN A 301 21.88 22.87 8.19
N VAL A 302 21.13 22.05 7.48
CA VAL A 302 20.51 22.40 6.19
C VAL A 302 19.00 22.12 6.20
N SER A 303 18.26 22.75 5.28
CA SER A 303 16.83 22.46 5.12
C SER A 303 16.59 21.01 4.73
N VAL A 304 15.81 20.27 5.54
CA VAL A 304 15.42 18.90 5.22
C VAL A 304 14.62 18.83 3.92
N TYR A 305 13.83 19.83 3.61
CA TYR A 305 13.02 19.90 2.40
C TYR A 305 13.89 20.01 1.14
N GLN A 306 14.88 20.91 1.18
CA GLN A 306 15.84 21.06 0.08
C GLN A 306 16.69 19.79 -0.09
N LEU A 307 17.13 19.21 1.03
CA LEU A 307 17.92 17.97 1.00
C LEU A 307 17.16 16.83 0.33
N ILE A 308 15.88 16.63 0.66
CA ILE A 308 15.04 15.60 0.06
C ILE A 308 14.93 15.82 -1.46
N VAL A 309 14.63 17.04 -1.90
CA VAL A 309 14.48 17.38 -3.31
C VAL A 309 15.77 17.13 -4.10
N GLU A 310 16.91 17.63 -3.61
CA GLU A 310 18.17 17.51 -4.34
C GLU A 310 18.70 16.06 -4.38
N VAL A 311 18.60 15.32 -3.29
CA VAL A 311 18.94 13.89 -3.26
C VAL A 311 18.06 13.10 -4.23
N SER A 312 16.76 13.40 -4.27
CA SER A 312 15.81 12.69 -5.11
C SER A 312 16.01 12.94 -6.62
N LYS A 313 16.68 14.02 -7.00
CA LYS A 313 17.11 14.22 -8.40
C LYS A 313 18.20 13.23 -8.83
N ILE A 314 18.98 12.73 -7.86
CA ILE A 314 20.09 11.81 -8.09
C ILE A 314 19.62 10.36 -7.94
N ASP A 315 19.04 10.03 -6.79
CA ASP A 315 18.51 8.68 -6.50
C ASP A 315 17.23 8.76 -5.67
N ARG A 316 16.10 8.36 -6.25
CA ARG A 316 14.80 8.21 -5.57
C ARG A 316 14.55 6.80 -5.07
N ARG A 317 15.28 5.83 -5.60
CA ARG A 317 15.03 4.42 -5.35
C ARG A 317 15.56 3.99 -3.98
N LYS A 318 16.84 4.24 -3.74
CA LYS A 318 17.52 3.80 -2.51
C LYS A 318 18.64 4.78 -2.13
N PRO A 319 18.31 6.04 -1.83
CA PRO A 319 19.33 7.02 -1.49
C PRO A 319 20.06 6.59 -0.22
N THR A 320 21.40 6.59 -0.30
CA THR A 320 22.26 6.24 0.84
C THR A 320 22.46 7.43 1.76
N GLU A 321 22.79 7.19 3.03
CA GLU A 321 23.15 8.28 3.96
C GLU A 321 24.38 9.05 3.47
N GLU A 322 25.33 8.37 2.83
CA GLU A 322 26.52 9.00 2.23
C GLU A 322 26.14 9.99 1.12
N LEU A 323 25.23 9.60 0.22
CA LEU A 323 24.70 10.50 -0.81
C LEU A 323 24.02 11.72 -0.17
N MET A 324 23.18 11.50 0.86
CA MET A 324 22.51 12.59 1.57
C MET A 324 23.52 13.57 2.18
N ARG A 325 24.60 13.08 2.81
CA ARG A 325 25.69 13.89 3.38
C ARG A 325 26.43 14.69 2.30
N THR A 326 26.74 14.07 1.18
CA THR A 326 27.41 14.72 0.05
C THR A 326 26.56 15.86 -0.49
N VAL A 327 25.27 15.63 -0.72
CA VAL A 327 24.35 16.67 -1.19
C VAL A 327 24.17 17.78 -0.14
N ALA A 328 24.07 17.45 1.14
CA ALA A 328 23.93 18.43 2.21
C ALA A 328 25.10 19.43 2.27
N GLN A 329 26.30 19.05 1.84
CA GLN A 329 27.45 19.95 1.74
C GLN A 329 27.30 21.04 0.69
N THR A 330 26.46 20.81 -0.32
CA THR A 330 26.20 21.77 -1.41
C THR A 330 25.05 22.73 -1.09
N LEU A 331 24.31 22.48 -0.01
CA LEU A 331 23.13 23.27 0.35
C LEU A 331 23.49 24.45 1.28
N PRO A 332 22.70 25.53 1.19
CA PRO A 332 22.87 26.65 2.13
C PRO A 332 22.59 26.21 3.56
N LYS A 333 23.40 26.67 4.49
CA LYS A 333 23.18 26.45 5.92
C LYS A 333 21.98 27.27 6.39
N GLN A 334 21.20 26.70 7.30
CA GLN A 334 20.09 27.42 7.91
C GLN A 334 20.68 28.48 8.85
N ASN A 335 20.28 29.73 8.64
CA ASN A 335 20.57 30.77 9.61
C ASN A 335 19.79 30.47 10.89
N GLY A 336 20.48 30.35 12.02
CA GLY A 336 19.91 30.13 13.34
C GLY A 336 19.02 31.27 13.80
#